data_61ac2f3c839d76b022bbdf226037ccce
#
_entry.id   61ac2f3c839d76b022bbdf226037ccce
#
_cell.length_a   1.000
_cell.length_b   1.000
_cell.length_c   1.000
_cell.angle_alpha   90.00
_cell.angle_beta   90.00
_cell.angle_gamma   90.00
#
_symmetry.space_group_name_H-M   'P 1'
#
loop_
_entity.id
_entity.type
_entity.pdbx_description
1 polymer ?
#
loop_
_entity_poly.entity_id
_entity_poly.type
_entity_poly.pdbx_seq_one_letter_code
_entity_poly.pdbx_strand_id
1 'polypeptide(L)'
;MLYTRRDIGKMALATGGASKLMGAAKPNSKIDGVQVGAISYSWRSMDGADNDANKVLQYCLASGISAIELLAGPAEAFAGAPNAGSGAGGGRAQQLTPEQQAARQAAAEALKKWRLSQSMGKYKEMRKMFNDAGVTIYAHKQTPAMSMSNEEFDYFFEMGAALGANHLTIELPEDEAFLKRIGDCAAKHKMLVGYHAHTQATPTLWDKALAASKGNAINLDIGHYVAGTGESPMPVIEKHYARIASLHLKDRKKQGTPGGDNLPWGQGNTPIKEVLQAMRKNKWKFPGSIELEYPIPEGSDAVKEVARCLAYCRAALA
;
A
#
# COMPACT_ATOMS: atom_id res chain seq x y z
N MET A 1 16.51 -9.79 -18.52
CA MET A 1 16.22 -9.26 -19.88
C MET A 1 15.50 -7.93 -19.69
N LEU A 2 16.08 -6.84 -20.19
CA LEU A 2 15.48 -5.51 -20.15
C LEU A 2 14.57 -5.38 -21.38
N TYR A 3 13.31 -5.05 -21.18
CA TYR A 3 12.38 -4.79 -22.29
C TYR A 3 12.84 -3.58 -23.12
N THR A 4 12.78 -3.69 -24.43
CA THR A 4 13.18 -2.60 -25.33
C THR A 4 12.03 -1.60 -25.52
N ARG A 5 12.36 -0.36 -25.96
CA ARG A 5 11.35 0.67 -26.32
C ARG A 5 10.28 0.15 -27.30
N ARG A 6 10.64 -0.83 -28.13
CA ARG A 6 9.76 -1.43 -29.14
C ARG A 6 8.73 -2.38 -28.52
N ASP A 7 9.05 -3.02 -27.40
CA ASP A 7 8.16 -3.93 -26.68
C ASP A 7 7.11 -3.12 -25.88
N ILE A 8 7.49 -1.98 -25.34
CA ILE A 8 6.58 -1.03 -24.65
C ILE A 8 5.61 -0.38 -25.64
N GLY A 9 6.08 0.01 -26.84
CA GLY A 9 5.23 0.59 -27.88
C GLY A 9 4.17 -0.35 -28.45
N LYS A 10 4.40 -1.65 -28.40
CA LYS A 10 3.42 -2.66 -28.83
C LYS A 10 2.34 -2.93 -27.78
N MET A 11 2.60 -2.62 -26.50
CA MET A 11 1.60 -2.73 -25.43
C MET A 11 0.65 -1.52 -25.38
N ALA A 12 1.04 -0.36 -25.91
CA ALA A 12 0.25 0.88 -25.87
C ALA A 12 -0.84 0.97 -26.97
N LEU A 13 -0.92 0.03 -27.90
CA LEU A 13 -1.86 0.08 -29.05
C LEU A 13 -3.00 -0.96 -29.00
N ALA A 14 -3.23 -1.62 -27.87
CA ALA A 14 -4.31 -2.61 -27.69
C ALA A 14 -5.46 -2.05 -26.82
N THR A 15 -6.13 -1.01 -27.30
CA THR A 15 -7.50 -0.68 -26.90
C THR A 15 -8.43 -1.71 -27.55
N GLY A 16 -8.76 -2.77 -26.85
CA GLY A 16 -9.72 -3.78 -27.30
C GLY A 16 -9.27 -5.21 -27.01
N GLY A 17 -9.76 -5.77 -25.91
CA GLY A 17 -9.77 -7.20 -25.66
C GLY A 17 -8.69 -7.73 -24.72
N ALA A 18 -9.14 -8.33 -23.65
CA ALA A 18 -8.39 -9.07 -22.63
C ALA A 18 -7.58 -10.30 -23.17
N SER A 19 -7.45 -10.43 -24.49
CA SER A 19 -6.99 -11.67 -25.14
C SER A 19 -5.51 -11.73 -25.51
N LYS A 20 -4.67 -10.74 -25.23
CA LYS A 20 -3.26 -10.72 -25.69
C LYS A 20 -2.18 -10.64 -24.58
N LEU A 21 -2.54 -10.80 -23.31
CA LEU A 21 -1.55 -10.88 -22.22
C LEU A 21 -1.02 -12.32 -21.96
N MET A 22 -1.45 -13.30 -22.73
CA MET A 22 -1.14 -14.73 -22.50
C MET A 22 0.26 -15.20 -22.96
N GLY A 23 1.21 -14.31 -23.22
CA GLY A 23 2.55 -14.73 -23.67
C GLY A 23 3.73 -14.20 -22.83
N ALA A 24 3.52 -13.27 -21.93
CA ALA A 24 4.58 -12.76 -21.05
C ALA A 24 4.67 -13.60 -19.77
N ALA A 25 5.88 -13.92 -19.31
CA ALA A 25 6.07 -14.59 -18.02
C ALA A 25 5.43 -13.75 -16.90
N LYS A 26 4.66 -14.40 -16.02
CA LYS A 26 4.06 -13.74 -14.86
C LYS A 26 5.15 -13.08 -14.00
N PRO A 27 4.88 -11.91 -13.42
CA PRO A 27 5.86 -11.26 -12.56
C PRO A 27 6.16 -12.15 -11.35
N ASN A 28 7.42 -12.08 -10.88
CA ASN A 28 7.82 -12.73 -9.64
C ASN A 28 8.70 -11.79 -8.83
N SER A 29 8.14 -11.22 -7.79
CA SER A 29 8.86 -10.38 -6.81
C SER A 29 9.04 -11.06 -5.46
N LYS A 30 8.81 -12.38 -5.37
CA LYS A 30 9.20 -13.19 -4.22
C LYS A 30 10.63 -13.69 -4.42
N ILE A 31 11.55 -13.26 -3.54
CA ILE A 31 12.98 -13.49 -3.65
C ILE A 31 13.43 -14.26 -2.42
N ASP A 32 13.94 -15.48 -2.57
CA ASP A 32 14.41 -16.37 -1.48
C ASP A 32 13.45 -16.45 -0.28
N GLY A 33 12.15 -16.52 -0.58
CA GLY A 33 11.11 -16.62 0.44
C GLY A 33 10.61 -15.27 0.98
N VAL A 34 11.30 -14.15 0.71
CA VAL A 34 10.87 -12.80 1.05
C VAL A 34 9.92 -12.27 -0.02
N GLN A 35 8.70 -11.91 0.36
CA GLN A 35 7.77 -11.25 -0.56
C GLN A 35 8.07 -9.75 -0.61
N VAL A 36 8.57 -9.28 -1.75
CA VAL A 36 8.63 -7.87 -2.07
C VAL A 36 7.35 -7.50 -2.82
N GLY A 37 6.67 -6.47 -2.36
CA GLY A 37 5.48 -5.90 -3.00
C GLY A 37 5.71 -4.43 -3.34
N ALA A 38 4.63 -3.76 -3.72
CA ALA A 38 4.58 -2.31 -3.78
C ALA A 38 3.22 -1.82 -3.27
N ILE A 39 3.16 -0.62 -2.68
CA ILE A 39 1.90 0.08 -2.49
C ILE A 39 1.54 0.82 -3.76
N SER A 40 0.27 0.79 -4.19
CA SER A 40 -0.15 1.44 -5.45
C SER A 40 0.07 2.95 -5.48
N TYR A 41 0.22 3.60 -4.32
CA TYR A 41 0.66 4.98 -4.18
C TYR A 41 2.02 5.28 -4.86
N SER A 42 2.86 4.26 -5.02
CA SER A 42 4.16 4.39 -5.71
C SER A 42 4.01 4.88 -7.16
N TRP A 43 2.86 4.67 -7.78
CA TRP A 43 2.57 5.11 -9.15
C TRP A 43 1.67 6.34 -9.22
N ARG A 44 1.46 7.09 -8.11
CA ARG A 44 0.53 8.24 -8.01
C ARG A 44 0.72 9.34 -9.08
N SER A 45 1.92 9.44 -9.67
CA SER A 45 2.20 10.36 -10.78
C SER A 45 1.80 9.80 -12.15
N MET A 46 1.39 8.55 -12.23
CA MET A 46 0.99 7.88 -13.47
C MET A 46 -0.51 8.04 -13.70
N ASP A 47 -0.90 8.10 -14.99
CA ASP A 47 -2.30 8.23 -15.37
C ASP A 47 -3.16 7.07 -14.87
N GLY A 48 -4.28 7.38 -14.21
CA GLY A 48 -5.23 6.39 -13.68
C GLY A 48 -4.76 5.61 -12.45
N ALA A 49 -3.61 5.93 -11.85
CA ALA A 49 -3.12 5.24 -10.66
C ALA A 49 -4.07 5.32 -9.46
N ASP A 50 -4.86 6.40 -9.39
CA ASP A 50 -5.77 6.67 -8.28
C ASP A 50 -7.16 6.04 -8.44
N ASN A 51 -7.55 5.67 -9.69
CA ASN A 51 -8.93 5.32 -9.98
C ASN A 51 -9.12 4.24 -11.06
N ASP A 52 -8.06 3.63 -11.58
CA ASP A 52 -8.15 2.58 -12.60
C ASP A 52 -7.35 1.34 -12.21
N ALA A 53 -8.07 0.31 -11.78
CA ALA A 53 -7.47 -0.96 -11.37
C ALA A 53 -6.72 -1.67 -12.52
N ASN A 54 -7.14 -1.50 -13.78
CA ASN A 54 -6.46 -2.10 -14.92
C ASN A 54 -5.11 -1.43 -15.14
N LYS A 55 -5.03 -0.10 -15.00
CA LYS A 55 -3.76 0.64 -15.09
C LYS A 55 -2.82 0.27 -13.94
N VAL A 56 -3.33 0.19 -12.71
CA VAL A 56 -2.53 -0.28 -11.56
C VAL A 56 -1.97 -1.67 -11.82
N LEU A 57 -2.78 -2.60 -12.35
CA LEU A 57 -2.31 -3.93 -12.72
C LEU A 57 -1.22 -3.86 -13.80
N GLN A 58 -1.38 -3.04 -14.84
CA GLN A 58 -0.36 -2.83 -15.86
C GLN A 58 0.95 -2.31 -15.28
N TYR A 59 0.90 -1.39 -14.30
CA TYR A 59 2.09 -0.87 -13.60
C TYR A 59 2.78 -1.97 -12.78
N CYS A 60 2.02 -2.83 -12.10
CA CYS A 60 2.58 -4.01 -11.43
C CYS A 60 3.36 -4.88 -12.42
N LEU A 61 2.74 -5.23 -13.56
CA LEU A 61 3.35 -6.09 -14.56
C LEU A 61 4.61 -5.45 -15.16
N ALA A 62 4.54 -4.18 -15.54
CA ALA A 62 5.66 -3.45 -16.13
C ALA A 62 6.83 -3.25 -15.16
N SER A 63 6.56 -3.13 -13.85
CA SER A 63 7.58 -3.02 -12.80
C SER A 63 8.08 -4.40 -12.29
N GLY A 64 7.47 -5.51 -12.72
CA GLY A 64 7.82 -6.86 -12.28
C GLY A 64 7.30 -7.22 -10.87
N ILE A 65 6.30 -6.52 -10.37
CA ILE A 65 5.70 -6.69 -9.02
C ILE A 65 4.62 -7.77 -9.06
N SER A 66 4.73 -8.78 -8.20
CA SER A 66 3.77 -9.89 -8.07
C SER A 66 2.88 -9.83 -6.82
N ALA A 67 3.02 -8.77 -6.00
CA ALA A 67 2.20 -8.57 -4.80
C ALA A 67 1.99 -7.08 -4.54
N ILE A 68 0.77 -6.68 -4.17
CA ILE A 68 0.43 -5.26 -4.04
C ILE A 68 -0.37 -4.97 -2.78
N GLU A 69 -0.05 -3.84 -2.15
CA GLU A 69 -0.93 -3.11 -1.24
C GLU A 69 -1.73 -2.11 -2.06
N LEU A 70 -3.05 -2.31 -2.11
CA LEU A 70 -3.92 -1.56 -3.01
C LEU A 70 -4.65 -0.44 -2.28
N LEU A 71 -4.56 0.79 -2.80
CA LEU A 71 -5.39 1.90 -2.34
C LEU A 71 -6.88 1.66 -2.65
N ALA A 72 -7.76 2.27 -1.86
CA ALA A 72 -9.21 2.16 -2.01
C ALA A 72 -9.72 2.64 -3.38
N GLY A 73 -9.18 3.77 -3.87
CA GLY A 73 -9.68 4.43 -5.07
C GLY A 73 -9.83 3.53 -6.29
N PRO A 74 -8.76 2.85 -6.76
CA PRO A 74 -8.86 1.93 -7.89
C PRO A 74 -9.84 0.79 -7.69
N ALA A 75 -9.95 0.27 -6.46
CA ALA A 75 -10.85 -0.84 -6.17
C ALA A 75 -12.32 -0.40 -6.13
N GLU A 76 -12.62 0.72 -5.49
CA GLU A 76 -13.98 1.27 -5.45
C GLU A 76 -14.42 1.78 -6.83
N ALA A 77 -13.51 2.40 -7.61
CA ALA A 77 -13.79 2.79 -8.99
C ALA A 77 -14.15 1.59 -9.87
N PHE A 78 -13.40 0.50 -9.77
CA PHE A 78 -13.69 -0.75 -10.49
C PHE A 78 -15.08 -1.32 -10.14
N ALA A 79 -15.51 -1.13 -8.89
CA ALA A 79 -16.83 -1.54 -8.43
C ALA A 79 -17.94 -0.53 -8.77
N GLY A 80 -17.62 0.63 -9.34
CA GLY A 80 -18.58 1.65 -9.78
C GLY A 80 -18.93 2.67 -8.70
N ALA A 81 -18.02 2.95 -7.77
CA ALA A 81 -18.22 3.97 -6.74
C ALA A 81 -18.47 5.37 -7.35
N PRO A 82 -19.42 6.14 -6.83
CA PRO A 82 -19.58 7.52 -7.24
C PRO A 82 -18.36 8.34 -6.79
N ASN A 83 -17.79 9.16 -7.70
CA ASN A 83 -16.65 10.04 -7.45
C ASN A 83 -15.39 9.32 -6.91
N ALA A 84 -15.18 8.04 -7.28
CA ALA A 84 -13.98 7.31 -6.94
C ALA A 84 -12.73 8.02 -7.51
N GLY A 85 -11.72 8.24 -6.67
CA GLY A 85 -10.49 8.93 -7.06
C GLY A 85 -10.32 10.36 -6.52
N SER A 86 -11.34 10.96 -5.92
CA SER A 86 -11.23 12.34 -5.41
C SER A 86 -10.67 12.48 -3.98
N GLY A 87 -10.17 11.43 -3.35
CA GLY A 87 -9.94 11.39 -1.91
C GLY A 87 -8.55 11.05 -1.36
N ALA A 88 -7.57 10.74 -2.18
CA ALA A 88 -6.28 10.19 -1.70
C ALA A 88 -5.08 11.17 -1.72
N GLY A 89 -5.32 12.45 -1.96
CA GLY A 89 -4.28 13.47 -1.87
C GLY A 89 -4.15 14.01 -0.46
N GLY A 90 -3.10 13.69 0.28
CA GLY A 90 -2.71 14.34 1.54
C GLY A 90 -2.27 15.80 1.32
N GLY A 91 -3.12 16.60 0.70
CA GLY A 91 -2.94 18.05 0.57
C GLY A 91 -3.22 18.73 1.91
N ARG A 92 -2.43 19.78 2.22
CA ARG A 92 -2.71 20.70 3.33
C ARG A 92 -4.20 21.06 3.32
N ALA A 93 -4.82 20.98 4.51
CA ALA A 93 -6.21 21.38 4.70
C ALA A 93 -6.40 22.83 4.19
N GLN A 94 -6.94 22.96 2.98
CA GLN A 94 -7.42 24.25 2.49
C GLN A 94 -8.74 24.58 3.19
N GLN A 95 -8.91 25.84 3.59
CA GLN A 95 -10.22 26.31 4.06
C GLN A 95 -11.19 26.23 2.88
N LEU A 96 -12.12 25.28 2.96
CA LEU A 96 -13.17 25.09 1.95
C LEU A 96 -14.24 26.17 2.13
N THR A 97 -14.82 26.64 1.04
CA THR A 97 -16.03 27.50 1.11
C THR A 97 -17.21 26.68 1.65
N PRO A 98 -18.28 27.33 2.17
CA PRO A 98 -19.47 26.62 2.62
C PRO A 98 -20.07 25.71 1.52
N GLU A 99 -20.08 26.16 0.27
CA GLU A 99 -20.55 25.36 -0.89
C GLU A 99 -19.67 24.13 -1.13
N GLN A 100 -18.34 24.27 -1.02
CA GLN A 100 -17.40 23.16 -1.16
C GLN A 100 -17.55 22.16 -0.01
N GLN A 101 -17.80 22.64 1.21
CA GLN A 101 -18.07 21.79 2.37
C GLN A 101 -19.36 21.00 2.17
N ALA A 102 -20.44 21.65 1.73
CA ALA A 102 -21.72 21.00 1.46
C ALA A 102 -21.60 19.96 0.34
N ALA A 103 -20.90 20.27 -0.74
CA ALA A 103 -20.64 19.34 -1.83
C ALA A 103 -19.84 18.12 -1.37
N ARG A 104 -18.81 18.34 -0.53
CA ARG A 104 -17.99 17.25 0.06
C ARG A 104 -18.83 16.35 0.97
N GLN A 105 -19.70 16.95 1.79
CA GLN A 105 -20.59 16.18 2.65
C GLN A 105 -21.61 15.37 1.84
N ALA A 106 -22.21 15.95 0.81
CA ALA A 106 -23.11 15.23 -0.09
C ALA A 106 -22.43 14.07 -0.81
N ALA A 107 -21.18 14.26 -1.27
CA ALA A 107 -20.38 13.21 -1.87
C ALA A 107 -20.05 12.08 -0.88
N ALA A 108 -19.73 12.42 0.38
CA ALA A 108 -19.46 11.43 1.42
C ALA A 108 -20.71 10.60 1.75
N GLU A 109 -21.88 11.22 1.86
CA GLU A 109 -23.16 10.52 2.09
C GLU A 109 -23.53 9.62 0.89
N ALA A 110 -23.32 10.09 -0.34
CA ALA A 110 -23.54 9.27 -1.53
C ALA A 110 -22.61 8.04 -1.56
N LEU A 111 -21.34 8.22 -1.23
CA LEU A 111 -20.35 7.15 -1.15
C LEU A 111 -20.69 6.15 -0.03
N LYS A 112 -21.09 6.63 1.15
CA LYS A 112 -21.56 5.79 2.25
C LYS A 112 -22.76 4.94 1.83
N LYS A 113 -23.80 5.56 1.27
CA LYS A 113 -24.99 4.84 0.78
C LYS A 113 -24.61 3.78 -0.26
N TRP A 114 -23.71 4.13 -1.17
CA TRP A 114 -23.23 3.21 -2.18
C TRP A 114 -22.48 2.04 -1.54
N ARG A 115 -21.51 2.29 -0.64
CA ARG A 115 -20.74 1.24 0.06
C ARG A 115 -21.66 0.23 0.77
N LEU A 116 -22.66 0.72 1.50
CA LEU A 116 -23.61 -0.12 2.25
C LEU A 116 -24.56 -0.93 1.35
N SER A 117 -24.70 -0.57 0.07
CA SER A 117 -25.51 -1.29 -0.90
C SER A 117 -24.75 -2.28 -1.76
N GLN A 118 -23.39 -2.30 -1.66
CA GLN A 118 -22.57 -3.10 -2.57
C GLN A 118 -22.52 -4.57 -2.19
N SER A 119 -22.54 -5.43 -3.22
CA SER A 119 -22.12 -6.81 -3.08
C SER A 119 -20.59 -6.91 -3.29
N MET A 120 -19.99 -7.96 -2.73
CA MET A 120 -18.54 -8.19 -2.89
C MET A 120 -18.16 -8.81 -4.25
N GLY A 121 -19.11 -8.94 -5.18
CA GLY A 121 -18.91 -9.61 -6.49
C GLY A 121 -17.80 -8.96 -7.31
N LYS A 122 -17.85 -7.62 -7.47
CA LYS A 122 -16.86 -6.87 -8.25
C LYS A 122 -15.44 -6.96 -7.69
N TYR A 123 -15.30 -6.99 -6.37
CA TYR A 123 -14.00 -7.16 -5.73
C TYR A 123 -13.42 -8.57 -5.95
N LYS A 124 -14.28 -9.60 -5.98
CA LYS A 124 -13.87 -10.97 -6.36
C LYS A 124 -13.46 -11.06 -7.83
N GLU A 125 -14.18 -10.37 -8.73
CA GLU A 125 -13.77 -10.25 -10.14
C GLU A 125 -12.40 -9.60 -10.27
N MET A 126 -12.17 -8.49 -9.57
CA MET A 126 -10.89 -7.80 -9.53
C MET A 126 -9.76 -8.70 -8.99
N ARG A 127 -10.01 -9.38 -7.87
CA ARG A 127 -9.05 -10.37 -7.33
C ARG A 127 -8.69 -11.41 -8.37
N LYS A 128 -9.68 -11.95 -9.09
CA LYS A 128 -9.44 -12.93 -10.15
C LYS A 128 -8.57 -12.34 -11.25
N MET A 129 -8.87 -11.12 -11.71
CA MET A 129 -8.10 -10.43 -12.74
C MET A 129 -6.63 -10.27 -12.34
N PHE A 130 -6.35 -9.82 -11.12
CA PHE A 130 -4.99 -9.68 -10.61
C PHE A 130 -4.28 -11.04 -10.49
N ASN A 131 -4.93 -12.04 -9.91
CA ASN A 131 -4.36 -13.38 -9.74
C ASN A 131 -4.08 -14.08 -11.08
N ASP A 132 -4.95 -13.94 -12.05
CA ASP A 132 -4.75 -14.49 -13.41
C ASP A 132 -3.49 -13.90 -14.06
N ALA A 133 -3.23 -12.62 -13.81
CA ALA A 133 -2.02 -11.93 -14.25
C ALA A 133 -0.77 -12.22 -13.39
N GLY A 134 -0.90 -12.96 -12.28
CA GLY A 134 0.20 -13.31 -11.38
C GLY A 134 0.51 -12.26 -10.31
N VAL A 135 -0.45 -11.38 -10.01
CA VAL A 135 -0.34 -10.38 -8.96
C VAL A 135 -1.31 -10.70 -7.82
N THR A 136 -0.83 -10.72 -6.59
CA THR A 136 -1.65 -10.94 -5.39
C THR A 136 -1.90 -9.63 -4.66
N ILE A 137 -3.14 -9.31 -4.34
CA ILE A 137 -3.49 -8.20 -3.45
C ILE A 137 -3.39 -8.74 -2.03
N TYR A 138 -2.37 -8.32 -1.26
CA TYR A 138 -2.14 -8.81 0.10
C TYR A 138 -2.64 -7.85 1.17
N ALA A 139 -2.75 -6.58 0.84
CA ALA A 139 -3.24 -5.54 1.72
C ALA A 139 -4.12 -4.54 0.97
N HIS A 140 -4.95 -3.86 1.71
CA HIS A 140 -5.86 -2.86 1.19
C HIS A 140 -5.85 -1.62 2.08
N LYS A 141 -5.44 -0.46 1.53
CA LYS A 141 -5.35 0.79 2.31
C LYS A 141 -6.70 1.52 2.32
N GLN A 142 -7.15 1.88 3.52
CA GLN A 142 -8.38 2.62 3.77
C GLN A 142 -8.14 3.83 4.66
N THR A 143 -9.13 4.71 4.73
CA THR A 143 -9.14 5.90 5.59
C THR A 143 -10.41 5.92 6.46
N PRO A 144 -10.58 4.95 7.38
CA PRO A 144 -11.72 4.93 8.27
C PRO A 144 -11.70 6.12 9.23
N ALA A 145 -12.88 6.58 9.66
CA ALA A 145 -13.03 7.62 10.66
C ALA A 145 -13.91 7.14 11.83
N MET A 146 -13.67 7.67 13.02
CA MET A 146 -14.44 7.31 14.23
C MET A 146 -15.93 7.55 14.09
N SER A 147 -16.33 8.54 13.26
CA SER A 147 -17.74 8.87 12.97
C SER A 147 -18.45 7.86 12.07
N MET A 148 -17.73 6.95 11.42
CA MET A 148 -18.30 5.92 10.56
C MET A 148 -19.07 4.88 11.39
N SER A 149 -20.10 4.28 10.79
CA SER A 149 -20.92 3.25 11.43
C SER A 149 -20.14 1.89 11.46
N ASN A 150 -20.67 0.91 12.21
CA ASN A 150 -20.08 -0.42 12.23
C ASN A 150 -20.19 -1.13 10.88
N GLU A 151 -21.29 -0.89 10.17
CA GLU A 151 -21.53 -1.44 8.84
C GLU A 151 -20.53 -0.89 7.81
N GLU A 152 -20.10 0.38 7.95
CA GLU A 152 -19.04 0.95 7.11
C GLU A 152 -17.68 0.29 7.42
N PHE A 153 -17.40 -0.05 8.68
CA PHE A 153 -16.21 -0.81 9.04
C PHE A 153 -16.29 -2.24 8.52
N ASP A 154 -17.42 -2.93 8.69
CA ASP A 154 -17.64 -4.27 8.14
C ASP A 154 -17.40 -4.29 6.62
N TYR A 155 -17.92 -3.28 5.89
CA TYR A 155 -17.69 -3.14 4.45
C TYR A 155 -16.19 -3.13 4.09
N PHE A 156 -15.34 -2.38 4.81
CA PHE A 156 -13.91 -2.33 4.50
C PHE A 156 -13.22 -3.69 4.66
N PHE A 157 -13.58 -4.44 5.69
CA PHE A 157 -13.01 -5.78 5.91
C PHE A 157 -13.58 -6.80 4.92
N GLU A 158 -14.86 -6.76 4.61
CA GLU A 158 -15.48 -7.62 3.59
C GLU A 158 -14.88 -7.37 2.20
N MET A 159 -14.68 -6.10 1.84
CA MET A 159 -14.01 -5.69 0.61
C MET A 159 -12.57 -6.23 0.58
N GLY A 160 -11.81 -6.03 1.65
CA GLY A 160 -10.44 -6.54 1.78
C GLY A 160 -10.38 -8.06 1.61
N ALA A 161 -11.26 -8.80 2.28
CA ALA A 161 -11.36 -10.25 2.17
C ALA A 161 -11.74 -10.70 0.74
N ALA A 162 -12.67 -9.98 0.08
CA ALA A 162 -13.06 -10.25 -1.30
C ALA A 162 -11.92 -10.01 -2.29
N LEU A 163 -11.11 -8.98 -2.08
CA LEU A 163 -9.88 -8.70 -2.83
C LEU A 163 -8.77 -9.73 -2.56
N GLY A 164 -8.87 -10.52 -1.49
CA GLY A 164 -7.86 -11.50 -1.08
C GLY A 164 -6.80 -10.94 -0.14
N ALA A 165 -6.99 -9.73 0.37
CA ALA A 165 -6.12 -9.14 1.37
C ALA A 165 -6.29 -9.85 2.72
N ASN A 166 -5.22 -9.90 3.52
CA ASN A 166 -5.24 -10.45 4.87
C ASN A 166 -5.22 -9.36 5.95
N HIS A 167 -5.00 -8.10 5.55
CA HIS A 167 -5.05 -6.95 6.44
C HIS A 167 -5.46 -5.68 5.70
N LEU A 168 -6.01 -4.74 6.44
CA LEU A 168 -6.12 -3.35 6.04
C LEU A 168 -4.89 -2.59 6.52
N THR A 169 -4.49 -1.55 5.81
CA THR A 169 -3.53 -0.55 6.29
C THR A 169 -4.23 0.79 6.45
N ILE A 170 -3.97 1.45 7.55
CA ILE A 170 -4.50 2.77 7.87
C ILE A 170 -3.43 3.60 8.58
N GLU A 171 -3.58 4.92 8.60
CA GLU A 171 -2.77 5.77 9.45
C GLU A 171 -3.06 5.48 10.93
N LEU A 172 -2.02 5.50 11.78
CA LEU A 172 -2.18 5.23 13.20
C LEU A 172 -2.98 6.36 13.87
N PRO A 173 -4.19 6.10 14.39
CA PRO A 173 -4.95 7.09 15.12
C PRO A 173 -4.44 7.24 16.57
N GLU A 174 -4.65 8.40 17.16
CA GLU A 174 -4.33 8.65 18.58
C GLU A 174 -5.43 8.15 19.53
N ASP A 175 -6.68 8.05 19.06
CA ASP A 175 -7.86 7.69 19.85
C ASP A 175 -7.87 6.18 20.18
N GLU A 176 -7.74 5.87 21.46
CA GLU A 176 -7.73 4.47 21.95
C GLU A 176 -9.06 3.75 21.74
N ALA A 177 -10.20 4.46 21.82
CA ALA A 177 -11.51 3.87 21.54
C ALA A 177 -11.62 3.47 20.06
N PHE A 178 -11.04 4.29 19.17
CA PHE A 178 -10.95 3.96 17.74
C PHE A 178 -10.04 2.77 17.49
N LEU A 179 -8.85 2.74 18.11
CA LEU A 179 -7.93 1.60 18.02
C LEU A 179 -8.60 0.30 18.44
N LYS A 180 -9.33 0.33 19.56
CA LYS A 180 -10.07 -0.84 20.02
C LYS A 180 -11.18 -1.24 19.04
N ARG A 181 -12.03 -0.30 18.63
CA ARG A 181 -13.20 -0.55 17.80
C ARG A 181 -12.83 -1.15 16.44
N ILE A 182 -11.84 -0.56 15.74
CA ILE A 182 -11.44 -1.07 14.42
C ILE A 182 -10.66 -2.37 14.53
N GLY A 183 -9.84 -2.53 15.57
CA GLY A 183 -9.12 -3.77 15.83
C GLY A 183 -10.06 -4.94 16.15
N ASP A 184 -11.11 -4.72 16.93
CA ASP A 184 -12.12 -5.73 17.22
C ASP A 184 -12.93 -6.10 15.97
N CYS A 185 -13.22 -5.11 15.10
CA CYS A 185 -13.83 -5.36 13.80
C CYS A 185 -12.90 -6.21 12.91
N ALA A 186 -11.61 -5.90 12.86
CA ALA A 186 -10.62 -6.72 12.14
C ALA A 186 -10.62 -8.16 12.65
N ALA A 187 -10.59 -8.36 13.97
CA ALA A 187 -10.63 -9.69 14.59
C ALA A 187 -11.92 -10.46 14.28
N LYS A 188 -13.07 -9.77 14.24
CA LYS A 188 -14.39 -10.33 13.82
C LYS A 188 -14.30 -10.91 12.41
N HIS A 189 -13.66 -10.18 11.50
CA HIS A 189 -13.48 -10.60 10.11
C HIS A 189 -12.27 -11.52 9.86
N LYS A 190 -11.56 -11.95 10.92
CA LYS A 190 -10.33 -12.77 10.84
C LYS A 190 -9.24 -12.11 9.99
N MET A 191 -9.19 -10.80 10.02
CA MET A 191 -8.20 -9.96 9.36
C MET A 191 -7.41 -9.18 10.42
N LEU A 192 -6.41 -8.44 9.97
CA LEU A 192 -5.66 -7.50 10.78
C LEU A 192 -5.90 -6.07 10.28
N VAL A 193 -5.64 -5.09 11.14
CA VAL A 193 -5.45 -3.70 10.74
C VAL A 193 -4.01 -3.30 11.08
N GLY A 194 -3.22 -3.01 10.03
CA GLY A 194 -1.83 -2.60 10.11
C GLY A 194 -1.74 -1.07 10.19
N TYR A 195 -1.16 -0.57 11.27
CA TYR A 195 -1.04 0.87 11.52
C TYR A 195 0.24 1.42 10.95
N HIS A 196 0.10 2.33 9.98
CA HIS A 196 1.18 3.11 9.40
C HIS A 196 1.49 4.34 10.25
N ALA A 197 2.75 4.73 10.29
CA ALA A 197 3.19 5.96 10.93
C ALA A 197 4.31 6.61 10.13
N HIS A 198 4.39 7.94 10.21
CA HIS A 198 5.44 8.73 9.59
C HIS A 198 6.59 9.03 10.57
N THR A 199 7.18 10.22 10.50
CA THR A 199 8.33 10.61 11.32
C THR A 199 8.04 10.81 12.82
N GLN A 200 6.78 10.68 13.24
CA GLN A 200 6.40 10.60 14.66
C GLN A 200 6.69 9.22 15.28
N ALA A 201 7.20 8.27 14.49
CA ALA A 201 7.53 6.93 14.96
C ALA A 201 8.53 6.96 16.13
N THR A 202 8.31 6.07 17.10
CA THR A 202 9.20 5.81 18.24
C THR A 202 9.25 4.31 18.50
N PRO A 203 10.19 3.78 19.28
CA PRO A 203 10.26 2.36 19.62
C PRO A 203 9.01 1.78 20.29
N THR A 204 8.16 2.62 20.87
CA THR A 204 6.96 2.23 21.64
C THR A 204 5.65 2.77 21.06
N LEU A 205 5.71 3.44 19.91
CA LEU A 205 4.54 4.10 19.32
C LEU A 205 3.33 3.18 19.16
N TRP A 206 3.54 1.93 18.78
CA TRP A 206 2.47 0.96 18.51
C TRP A 206 2.01 0.18 19.73
N ASP A 207 2.69 0.29 20.90
CA ASP A 207 2.41 -0.53 22.08
C ASP A 207 0.94 -0.40 22.53
N LYS A 208 0.39 0.82 22.56
CA LYS A 208 -1.02 1.06 22.90
C LYS A 208 -1.99 0.42 21.89
N ALA A 209 -1.72 0.58 20.60
CA ALA A 209 -2.54 -0.01 19.56
C ALA A 209 -2.55 -1.54 19.65
N LEU A 210 -1.38 -2.16 19.84
CA LEU A 210 -1.26 -3.61 19.99
C LEU A 210 -1.94 -4.15 21.25
N ALA A 211 -1.96 -3.37 22.33
CA ALA A 211 -2.66 -3.72 23.58
C ALA A 211 -4.19 -3.60 23.45
N ALA A 212 -4.69 -2.68 22.63
CA ALA A 212 -6.12 -2.37 22.52
C ALA A 212 -6.93 -3.51 21.87
N SER A 213 -6.37 -4.26 20.92
CA SER A 213 -7.04 -5.40 20.29
C SER A 213 -6.04 -6.38 19.66
N LYS A 214 -6.41 -7.67 19.66
CA LYS A 214 -5.65 -8.71 18.93
C LYS A 214 -5.71 -8.55 17.39
N GLY A 215 -6.69 -7.84 16.87
CA GLY A 215 -6.80 -7.52 15.44
C GLY A 215 -5.87 -6.40 15.00
N ASN A 216 -5.24 -5.67 15.94
CA ASN A 216 -4.29 -4.61 15.65
C ASN A 216 -2.91 -5.18 15.32
N ALA A 217 -2.26 -4.58 14.33
CA ALA A 217 -0.94 -4.97 13.84
C ALA A 217 -0.15 -3.73 13.41
N ILE A 218 1.08 -3.92 13.00
CA ILE A 218 1.97 -2.86 12.55
C ILE A 218 2.14 -2.93 11.03
N ASN A 219 1.96 -1.80 10.35
CA ASN A 219 2.53 -1.53 9.04
C ASN A 219 3.71 -0.58 9.27
N LEU A 220 4.91 -1.13 9.45
CA LEU A 220 6.10 -0.33 9.80
C LEU A 220 6.73 0.25 8.55
N ASP A 221 6.76 1.56 8.46
CA ASP A 221 7.60 2.25 7.50
C ASP A 221 9.02 2.43 8.07
N ILE A 222 9.97 1.67 7.53
CA ILE A 222 11.35 1.68 8.02
C ILE A 222 12.11 2.96 7.67
N GLY A 223 11.74 3.63 6.58
CA GLY A 223 12.34 4.91 6.20
C GLY A 223 11.84 6.07 7.04
N HIS A 224 10.54 6.12 7.29
CA HIS A 224 9.97 7.09 8.22
C HIS A 224 10.51 6.89 9.64
N TYR A 225 10.67 5.65 10.07
CA TYR A 225 11.27 5.34 11.37
C TYR A 225 12.68 5.91 11.49
N VAL A 226 13.57 5.65 10.53
CA VAL A 226 14.93 6.19 10.52
C VAL A 226 14.94 7.72 10.45
N ALA A 227 14.07 8.32 9.64
CA ALA A 227 13.96 9.78 9.53
C ALA A 227 13.40 10.42 10.81
N GLY A 228 12.56 9.73 11.57
CA GLY A 228 11.97 10.24 12.81
C GLY A 228 12.83 10.03 14.05
N THR A 229 13.57 8.91 14.13
CA THR A 229 14.33 8.52 15.33
C THR A 229 15.84 8.67 15.18
N GLY A 230 16.37 8.58 13.96
CA GLY A 230 17.80 8.44 13.69
C GLY A 230 18.36 7.05 13.98
N GLU A 231 17.51 6.09 14.36
CA GLU A 231 17.88 4.75 14.82
C GLU A 231 17.49 3.67 13.80
N SER A 232 18.08 2.47 13.95
CA SER A 232 17.71 1.29 13.17
C SER A 232 16.31 0.80 13.57
N PRO A 233 15.44 0.42 12.61
CA PRO A 233 14.14 -0.18 12.89
C PRO A 233 14.23 -1.63 13.38
N MET A 234 15.41 -2.26 13.31
CA MET A 234 15.59 -3.69 13.62
C MET A 234 15.11 -4.08 15.01
N PRO A 235 15.41 -3.32 16.10
CA PRO A 235 14.93 -3.68 17.44
C PRO A 235 13.38 -3.73 17.51
N VAL A 236 12.68 -2.81 16.83
CA VAL A 236 11.21 -2.79 16.77
C VAL A 236 10.68 -3.97 15.97
N ILE A 237 11.33 -4.29 14.83
CA ILE A 237 10.95 -5.43 14.01
C ILE A 237 11.13 -6.74 14.82
N GLU A 238 12.25 -6.93 15.48
CA GLU A 238 12.54 -8.13 16.28
C GLU A 238 11.60 -8.26 17.48
N LYS A 239 11.28 -7.16 18.18
CA LYS A 239 10.32 -7.14 19.29
C LYS A 239 8.91 -7.54 18.84
N HIS A 240 8.49 -7.06 17.67
CA HIS A 240 7.09 -7.12 17.25
C HIS A 240 6.85 -7.99 16.01
N TYR A 241 7.81 -8.79 15.54
CA TYR A 241 7.71 -9.54 14.27
C TYR A 241 6.40 -10.32 14.11
N ALA A 242 5.87 -10.90 15.19
CA ALA A 242 4.60 -11.65 15.17
C ALA A 242 3.35 -10.76 15.03
N ARG A 243 3.51 -9.46 15.16
CA ARG A 243 2.44 -8.45 15.08
C ARG A 243 2.67 -7.47 13.94
N ILE A 244 3.68 -7.69 13.08
CA ILE A 244 3.87 -6.94 11.85
C ILE A 244 3.02 -7.58 10.76
N ALA A 245 2.14 -6.78 10.13
CA ALA A 245 1.34 -7.19 8.98
C ALA A 245 2.10 -6.98 7.67
N SER A 246 2.82 -5.87 7.53
CA SER A 246 3.67 -5.51 6.38
C SER A 246 4.69 -4.44 6.77
N LEU A 247 5.71 -4.27 5.92
CA LEU A 247 6.65 -3.15 6.01
C LEU A 247 6.45 -2.23 4.80
N HIS A 248 6.66 -0.92 4.98
CA HIS A 248 6.97 -0.03 3.87
C HIS A 248 8.49 0.17 3.78
N LEU A 249 8.99 0.02 2.58
CA LEU A 249 10.40 0.15 2.24
C LEU A 249 10.59 1.44 1.47
N LYS A 250 11.34 2.36 2.03
CA LYS A 250 11.81 3.58 1.37
C LYS A 250 13.16 3.97 1.93
N ASP A 251 13.97 4.66 1.15
CA ASP A 251 15.27 5.15 1.62
C ASP A 251 15.19 6.62 1.99
N ARG A 252 15.61 6.95 3.21
CA ARG A 252 15.56 8.30 3.77
C ARG A 252 16.84 8.65 4.51
N LYS A 253 17.12 9.93 4.62
CA LYS A 253 18.13 10.44 5.56
C LYS A 253 17.65 10.27 6.99
N LYS A 254 18.58 10.00 7.91
CA LYS A 254 18.28 9.89 9.33
C LYS A 254 17.92 11.25 9.94
N GLN A 255 17.26 11.24 11.09
CA GLN A 255 16.94 12.42 11.87
C GLN A 255 18.17 13.32 12.07
N GLY A 256 17.97 14.63 12.04
CA GLY A 256 19.04 15.64 12.22
C GLY A 256 19.89 15.90 10.99
N THR A 257 19.72 15.14 9.89
CA THR A 257 20.37 15.44 8.61
C THR A 257 19.52 16.44 7.84
N PRO A 258 20.09 17.59 7.38
CA PRO A 258 19.33 18.55 6.58
C PRO A 258 18.67 17.88 5.38
N GLY A 259 17.41 18.24 5.13
CA GLY A 259 16.65 17.73 4.00
C GLY A 259 16.09 16.33 4.18
N GLY A 260 15.85 15.78 5.35
CA GLY A 260 15.19 14.48 5.71
C GLY A 260 14.41 13.73 4.63
N ASP A 261 14.81 13.94 3.36
CA ASP A 261 14.10 13.65 2.14
C ASP A 261 14.14 12.16 1.82
N ASN A 262 13.18 11.75 1.03
CA ASN A 262 13.23 10.46 0.37
C ASN A 262 14.29 10.48 -0.72
N LEU A 263 15.10 9.43 -0.80
CA LEU A 263 16.23 9.31 -1.72
C LEU A 263 16.10 8.07 -2.59
N PRO A 264 16.71 8.07 -3.79
CA PRO A 264 16.91 6.83 -4.52
C PRO A 264 17.62 5.80 -3.64
N TRP A 265 17.19 4.55 -3.70
CA TRP A 265 17.63 3.51 -2.78
C TRP A 265 19.14 3.25 -2.83
N GLY A 266 19.75 3.15 -1.65
CA GLY A 266 21.19 3.05 -1.46
C GLY A 266 21.90 4.38 -1.29
N GLN A 267 21.17 5.51 -1.31
CA GLN A 267 21.74 6.85 -1.11
C GLN A 267 21.37 7.45 0.26
N GLY A 268 20.46 6.83 0.99
CA GLY A 268 20.01 7.24 2.31
C GLY A 268 20.65 6.45 3.44
N ASN A 269 19.96 6.43 4.58
CA ASN A 269 20.40 5.77 5.80
C ASN A 269 19.49 4.62 6.22
N THR A 270 18.42 4.33 5.48
CA THR A 270 17.49 3.25 5.82
C THR A 270 18.18 1.90 5.58
N PRO A 271 18.26 1.00 6.56
CA PRO A 271 18.96 -0.27 6.42
C PRO A 271 18.13 -1.31 5.66
N ILE A 272 17.68 -0.98 4.44
CA ILE A 272 16.78 -1.82 3.62
C ILE A 272 17.40 -3.20 3.40
N LYS A 273 18.68 -3.27 3.05
CA LYS A 273 19.39 -4.54 2.82
C LYS A 273 19.40 -5.41 4.08
N GLU A 274 19.74 -4.82 5.23
CA GLU A 274 19.78 -5.53 6.51
C GLU A 274 18.40 -6.09 6.89
N VAL A 275 17.35 -5.27 6.75
CA VAL A 275 15.96 -5.70 7.02
C VAL A 275 15.55 -6.85 6.11
N LEU A 276 15.80 -6.76 4.80
CA LEU A 276 15.47 -7.83 3.85
C LEU A 276 16.22 -9.12 4.17
N GLN A 277 17.50 -9.04 4.52
CA GLN A 277 18.32 -10.20 4.91
C GLN A 277 17.84 -10.82 6.23
N ALA A 278 17.40 -9.99 7.19
CA ALA A 278 16.77 -10.47 8.42
C ALA A 278 15.43 -11.16 8.15
N MET A 279 14.60 -10.63 7.25
CA MET A 279 13.36 -11.28 6.81
C MET A 279 13.63 -12.67 6.23
N ARG A 280 14.63 -12.80 5.37
CA ARG A 280 15.06 -14.08 4.79
C ARG A 280 15.57 -15.05 5.87
N LYS A 281 16.52 -14.61 6.69
CA LYS A 281 17.16 -15.41 7.75
C LYS A 281 16.14 -15.96 8.74
N ASN A 282 15.23 -15.13 9.20
CA ASN A 282 14.23 -15.49 10.21
C ASN A 282 12.95 -16.09 9.58
N LYS A 283 12.86 -16.16 8.24
CA LYS A 283 11.70 -16.65 7.50
C LYS A 283 10.40 -15.92 7.87
N TRP A 284 10.49 -14.62 8.15
CA TRP A 284 9.32 -13.79 8.43
C TRP A 284 8.39 -13.75 7.22
N LYS A 285 7.08 -13.73 7.47
CA LYS A 285 6.07 -13.91 6.41
C LYS A 285 5.41 -12.61 5.95
N PHE A 286 5.61 -11.53 6.69
CA PHE A 286 5.08 -10.24 6.28
C PHE A 286 5.83 -9.73 5.04
N PRO A 287 5.13 -9.09 4.08
CA PRO A 287 5.75 -8.53 2.88
C PRO A 287 6.46 -7.21 3.18
N GLY A 288 7.45 -6.86 2.34
CA GLY A 288 8.02 -5.52 2.26
C GLY A 288 7.50 -4.80 1.02
N SER A 289 6.70 -3.74 1.22
CA SER A 289 6.14 -2.92 0.14
C SER A 289 7.12 -1.83 -0.28
N ILE A 290 7.48 -1.78 -1.55
CA ILE A 290 8.14 -0.60 -2.12
C ILE A 290 7.16 0.57 -2.02
N GLU A 291 7.58 1.66 -1.37
CA GLU A 291 6.88 2.94 -1.41
C GLU A 291 7.78 4.00 -2.04
N LEU A 292 7.49 4.30 -3.31
CA LEU A 292 8.26 5.25 -4.10
C LEU A 292 7.86 6.68 -3.75
N GLU A 293 8.73 7.39 -3.05
CA GLU A 293 8.47 8.78 -2.66
C GLU A 293 9.61 9.75 -3.01
N TYR A 294 10.77 9.26 -3.46
CA TYR A 294 11.81 10.17 -3.92
C TYR A 294 11.44 10.84 -5.24
N PRO A 295 11.99 12.03 -5.54
CA PRO A 295 11.78 12.71 -6.81
C PRO A 295 12.21 11.83 -7.98
N ILE A 296 11.30 11.65 -8.93
CA ILE A 296 11.59 10.83 -10.12
C ILE A 296 12.65 11.56 -10.96
N PRO A 297 13.78 10.90 -11.29
CA PRO A 297 14.83 11.50 -12.10
C PRO A 297 14.33 11.88 -13.49
N GLU A 298 14.91 12.92 -14.08
CA GLU A 298 14.62 13.33 -15.44
C GLU A 298 14.77 12.16 -16.44
N GLY A 299 13.83 12.04 -17.35
CA GLY A 299 13.80 10.94 -18.33
C GLY A 299 13.39 9.56 -17.77
N SER A 300 13.02 9.48 -16.48
CA SER A 300 12.45 8.30 -15.84
C SER A 300 10.94 8.44 -15.60
N ASP A 301 10.35 7.40 -15.01
CA ASP A 301 8.95 7.36 -14.57
C ASP A 301 8.79 6.42 -13.37
N ALA A 302 7.64 6.45 -12.71
CA ALA A 302 7.41 5.66 -11.51
C ALA A 302 7.50 4.14 -11.76
N VAL A 303 7.16 3.67 -12.95
CA VAL A 303 7.26 2.24 -13.31
C VAL A 303 8.73 1.80 -13.34
N LYS A 304 9.60 2.58 -13.97
CA LYS A 304 11.04 2.31 -14.03
C LYS A 304 11.68 2.40 -12.64
N GLU A 305 11.27 3.39 -11.84
CA GLU A 305 11.84 3.57 -10.50
C GLU A 305 11.41 2.44 -9.55
N VAL A 306 10.15 1.99 -9.57
CA VAL A 306 9.72 0.79 -8.81
C VAL A 306 10.49 -0.45 -9.26
N ALA A 307 10.73 -0.61 -10.58
CA ALA A 307 11.55 -1.72 -11.09
C ALA A 307 13.02 -1.62 -10.61
N ARG A 308 13.58 -0.42 -10.48
CA ARG A 308 14.92 -0.20 -9.87
C ARG A 308 14.95 -0.57 -8.39
N CYS A 309 13.92 -0.18 -7.63
CA CYS A 309 13.79 -0.58 -6.23
C CYS A 309 13.68 -2.11 -6.09
N LEU A 310 12.94 -2.78 -6.97
CA LEU A 310 12.88 -4.25 -6.99
C LEU A 310 14.23 -4.87 -7.34
N ALA A 311 14.98 -4.28 -8.29
CA ALA A 311 16.34 -4.73 -8.62
C ALA A 311 17.30 -4.59 -7.42
N TYR A 312 17.19 -3.50 -6.65
CA TYR A 312 17.90 -3.32 -5.39
C TYR A 312 17.59 -4.44 -4.39
N CYS A 313 16.29 -4.79 -4.22
CA CYS A 313 15.91 -5.90 -3.33
C CYS A 313 16.51 -7.22 -3.80
N ARG A 314 16.55 -7.49 -5.10
CA ARG A 314 17.19 -8.69 -5.66
C ARG A 314 18.68 -8.74 -5.32
N ALA A 315 19.39 -7.64 -5.51
CA ALA A 315 20.80 -7.54 -5.18
C ALA A 315 21.06 -7.65 -3.66
N ALA A 316 20.16 -7.15 -2.82
CA ALA A 316 20.24 -7.25 -1.36
C ALA A 316 20.05 -8.68 -0.85
N LEU A 317 19.32 -9.51 -1.58
CA LEU A 317 18.96 -10.88 -1.24
C LEU A 317 19.77 -11.93 -2.05
N ALA A 318 20.58 -11.52 -3.00
CA ALA A 318 21.53 -12.40 -3.68
C ALA A 318 22.70 -12.74 -2.74
#